data_163ff819b90d1f54952791c7af730ebe
#
_entry.id   163ff819b90d1f54952791c7af730ebe
#
_cell.length_a   1.000
_cell.length_b   1.000
_cell.length_c   1.000
_cell.angle_alpha   90.00
_cell.angle_beta   90.00
_cell.angle_gamma   90.00
#
_symmetry.space_group_name_H-M   'P 1'
#
loop_
_entity.id
_entity.type
_entity.pdbx_description
1 polymer ?
#
loop_
_entity_poly.entity_id
_entity_poly.type
_entity_poly.pdbx_seq_one_letter_code
_entity_poly.pdbx_strand_id
1 'polypeptide(L)'
;MAEFVFQMIKARKSYGDRVILDDVTLSFLPGAKIGVVGPNGMGKSTLLKIMAGLETVSNGEATLTPGFTVGILQQEPPLDDTKTVGENIKMAFGPIAEKVARFNEIGEEMANPDADFDALMEEMGKLQTEIDAADGWDLDSQLEQAMDALQCPDPDTPVNVCSGGERRRVALCKLLLEAPDLLLLDEPTNHLDAESILWLEQFLHQYKGAVIAVTHDRYFMDNVAEWICEVDRGHLYPYKGNYSTYRSEERRVGKECRSRWSPYH
;
A
#
# COMPACT_ATOMS: atom_id res chain seq x y z
N MET A 1 6.26 3.86 -23.55
CA MET A 1 6.90 4.67 -22.50
C MET A 1 6.51 4.00 -21.18
N ALA A 2 7.43 3.82 -20.24
CA ALA A 2 7.08 3.30 -18.94
C ALA A 2 6.16 4.33 -18.27
N GLU A 3 4.93 3.93 -17.96
CA GLU A 3 3.97 4.77 -17.27
C GLU A 3 4.28 4.69 -15.78
N PHE A 4 4.56 5.83 -15.15
CA PHE A 4 4.84 5.88 -13.71
C PHE A 4 3.51 5.85 -12.95
N VAL A 5 3.47 5.17 -11.80
CA VAL A 5 2.29 5.19 -10.92
C VAL A 5 2.18 6.54 -10.22
N PHE A 6 3.31 7.05 -9.74
CA PHE A 6 3.37 8.33 -9.01
C PHE A 6 4.62 9.11 -9.37
N GLN A 7 4.50 10.44 -9.44
CA GLN A 7 5.61 11.34 -9.73
C GLN A 7 5.67 12.51 -8.76
N MET A 8 6.89 12.85 -8.37
CA MET A 8 7.22 14.10 -7.67
C MET A 8 8.18 14.90 -8.55
N ILE A 9 7.89 16.19 -8.76
CA ILE A 9 8.72 17.09 -9.57
C ILE A 9 9.00 18.34 -8.75
N LYS A 10 10.27 18.52 -8.34
CA LYS A 10 10.72 19.65 -7.50
C LYS A 10 9.83 19.85 -6.29
N ALA A 11 9.34 18.75 -5.73
CA ALA A 11 8.40 18.78 -4.63
C ALA A 11 9.08 19.30 -3.36
N ARG A 12 8.46 20.29 -2.73
CA ARG A 12 8.89 20.86 -1.45
C ARG A 12 7.73 20.86 -0.48
N LYS A 13 7.99 20.44 0.76
CA LYS A 13 7.03 20.50 1.87
C LYS A 13 7.67 21.15 3.07
N SER A 14 7.00 22.15 3.64
CA SER A 14 7.43 22.79 4.89
C SER A 14 6.25 23.03 5.82
N TYR A 15 6.52 23.01 7.11
CA TYR A 15 5.61 23.44 8.19
C TYR A 15 6.26 24.63 8.90
N GLY A 16 5.80 25.83 8.59
CA GLY A 16 6.46 27.05 9.00
C GLY A 16 7.92 27.08 8.50
N ASP A 17 8.86 27.23 9.42
CA ASP A 17 10.31 27.29 9.10
C ASP A 17 10.95 25.89 8.91
N ARG A 18 10.23 24.83 9.27
CA ARG A 18 10.75 23.46 9.18
C ARG A 18 10.50 22.87 7.79
N VAL A 19 11.58 22.66 7.04
CA VAL A 19 11.54 21.97 5.76
C VAL A 19 11.53 20.45 6.00
N ILE A 20 10.57 19.75 5.38
CA ILE A 20 10.40 18.30 5.46
C ILE A 20 10.88 17.62 4.17
N LEU A 21 10.50 18.18 3.00
CA LEU A 21 11.00 17.78 1.70
C LEU A 21 11.53 19.01 0.97
N ASP A 22 12.67 18.89 0.31
CA ASP A 22 13.33 19.98 -0.38
C ASP A 22 13.79 19.55 -1.78
N ASP A 23 13.17 20.13 -2.81
CA ASP A 23 13.46 19.92 -4.24
C ASP A 23 13.52 18.43 -4.66
N VAL A 24 12.54 17.64 -4.21
CA VAL A 24 12.47 16.21 -4.50
C VAL A 24 11.91 15.98 -5.90
N THR A 25 12.68 15.30 -6.74
CA THR A 25 12.23 14.81 -8.05
C THR A 25 12.45 13.30 -8.11
N LEU A 26 11.33 12.55 -8.11
CA LEU A 26 11.35 11.08 -8.09
C LEU A 26 10.10 10.53 -8.79
N SER A 27 10.27 9.41 -9.48
CA SER A 27 9.17 8.72 -10.17
C SER A 27 9.13 7.26 -9.72
N PHE A 28 7.92 6.75 -9.49
CA PHE A 28 7.69 5.40 -8.98
C PHE A 28 7.07 4.53 -10.07
N LEU A 29 7.71 3.38 -10.33
CA LEU A 29 7.27 2.43 -11.35
C LEU A 29 6.19 1.48 -10.80
N PRO A 30 5.27 0.99 -11.67
CA PRO A 30 4.35 -0.07 -11.31
C PRO A 30 5.11 -1.31 -10.81
N GLY A 31 4.57 -1.99 -9.81
CA GLY A 31 5.14 -3.21 -9.25
C GLY A 31 6.39 -3.03 -8.38
N ALA A 32 6.98 -1.83 -8.29
CA ALA A 32 8.18 -1.59 -7.50
C ALA A 32 7.93 -1.82 -5.98
N LYS A 33 8.87 -2.49 -5.31
CA LYS A 33 8.87 -2.73 -3.86
C LYS A 33 9.93 -1.85 -3.21
N ILE A 34 9.50 -0.82 -2.49
CA ILE A 34 10.38 0.24 -1.99
C ILE A 34 10.27 0.32 -0.47
N GLY A 35 11.40 0.14 0.20
CA GLY A 35 11.53 0.41 1.63
C GLY A 35 12.00 1.84 1.88
N VAL A 36 11.30 2.61 2.70
CA VAL A 36 11.68 3.98 3.07
C VAL A 36 12.35 3.97 4.43
N VAL A 37 13.58 4.45 4.48
CA VAL A 37 14.40 4.51 5.69
C VAL A 37 14.81 5.94 6.02
N GLY A 38 15.25 6.16 7.25
CA GLY A 38 15.74 7.45 7.71
C GLY A 38 15.41 7.69 9.19
N PRO A 39 16.02 8.69 9.83
CA PRO A 39 15.79 9.03 11.23
C PRO A 39 14.32 9.38 11.51
N ASN A 40 13.92 9.22 12.78
CA ASN A 40 12.57 9.63 13.20
C ASN A 40 12.38 11.14 13.07
N GLY A 41 11.18 11.54 12.66
CA GLY A 41 10.85 12.94 12.46
C GLY A 41 11.40 13.58 11.18
N MET A 42 12.03 12.82 10.29
CA MET A 42 12.55 13.32 9.00
C MET A 42 11.50 13.36 7.87
N GLY A 43 10.23 13.08 8.18
CA GLY A 43 9.15 13.27 7.20
C GLY A 43 8.71 12.03 6.45
N LYS A 44 9.13 10.81 6.86
CA LYS A 44 8.70 9.55 6.22
C LYS A 44 7.18 9.42 6.12
N SER A 45 6.46 9.58 7.23
CA SER A 45 4.99 9.54 7.24
C SER A 45 4.35 10.70 6.47
N THR A 46 4.99 11.88 6.45
CA THR A 46 4.55 13.01 5.63
C THR A 46 4.69 12.70 4.14
N LEU A 47 5.78 12.03 3.73
CA LEU A 47 5.96 11.54 2.36
C LEU A 47 4.81 10.62 1.96
N LEU A 48 4.48 9.61 2.79
CA LEU A 48 3.36 8.71 2.52
C LEU A 48 2.02 9.45 2.44
N LYS A 49 1.77 10.43 3.32
CA LYS A 49 0.55 11.23 3.28
C LYS A 49 0.43 12.09 2.01
N ILE A 50 1.55 12.65 1.53
CA ILE A 50 1.58 13.38 0.25
C ILE A 50 1.26 12.42 -0.90
N MET A 51 1.86 11.22 -0.90
CA MET A 51 1.61 10.22 -1.94
C MET A 51 0.17 9.69 -1.93
N ALA A 52 -0.46 9.63 -0.75
CA ALA A 52 -1.87 9.28 -0.59
C ALA A 52 -2.84 10.43 -0.94
N GLY A 53 -2.33 11.63 -1.26
CA GLY A 53 -3.18 12.81 -1.49
C GLY A 53 -3.81 13.41 -0.22
N LEU A 54 -3.40 12.94 0.97
CA LEU A 54 -3.89 13.46 2.27
C LEU A 54 -3.23 14.77 2.65
N GLU A 55 -2.05 15.04 2.10
CA GLU A 55 -1.34 16.30 2.26
C GLU A 55 -0.84 16.82 0.90
N THR A 56 -0.77 18.14 0.78
CA THR A 56 -0.26 18.81 -0.42
C THR A 56 1.18 19.27 -0.23
N VAL A 57 1.95 19.30 -1.30
CA VAL A 57 3.27 19.94 -1.32
C VAL A 57 3.13 21.45 -1.19
N SER A 58 4.14 22.11 -0.61
CA SER A 58 4.18 23.59 -0.49
C SER A 58 4.61 24.24 -1.80
N ASN A 59 5.43 23.55 -2.60
CA ASN A 59 5.88 23.97 -3.93
C ASN A 59 6.23 22.73 -4.76
N GLY A 60 6.26 22.86 -6.09
CA GLY A 60 6.45 21.74 -7.01
C GLY A 60 5.19 20.91 -7.21
N GLU A 61 5.32 19.71 -7.70
CA GLU A 61 4.22 18.82 -8.03
C GLU A 61 4.41 17.45 -7.41
N ALA A 62 3.31 16.84 -6.96
CA ALA A 62 3.26 15.46 -6.49
C ALA A 62 1.92 14.88 -6.96
N THR A 63 1.96 13.98 -7.95
CA THR A 63 0.77 13.52 -8.67
C THR A 63 0.74 12.02 -8.83
N LEU A 64 -0.43 11.43 -8.51
CA LEU A 64 -0.80 10.08 -8.92
C LEU A 64 -1.21 10.12 -10.38
N THR A 65 -0.72 9.20 -11.20
CA THR A 65 -1.10 9.13 -12.61
C THR A 65 -2.59 8.77 -12.74
N PRO A 66 -3.34 9.47 -13.60
CA PRO A 66 -4.76 9.19 -13.81
C PRO A 66 -5.02 7.73 -14.17
N GLY A 67 -6.02 7.12 -13.53
CA GLY A 67 -6.38 5.72 -13.72
C GLY A 67 -5.74 4.74 -12.72
N PHE A 68 -4.75 5.19 -11.94
CA PHE A 68 -4.19 4.39 -10.84
C PHE A 68 -4.88 4.73 -9.52
N THR A 69 -4.94 3.73 -8.64
CA THR A 69 -5.51 3.82 -7.29
C THR A 69 -4.41 3.84 -6.24
N VAL A 70 -4.64 4.51 -5.12
CA VAL A 70 -3.72 4.55 -3.98
C VAL A 70 -4.43 4.21 -2.69
N GLY A 71 -3.79 3.40 -1.86
CA GLY A 71 -4.27 3.09 -0.53
C GLY A 71 -3.14 3.24 0.50
N ILE A 72 -3.50 3.67 1.71
CA ILE A 72 -2.54 3.93 2.79
C ILE A 72 -2.97 3.30 4.11
N LEU A 73 -2.06 2.57 4.74
CA LEU A 73 -2.19 2.17 6.14
C LEU A 73 -1.68 3.30 7.02
N GLN A 74 -2.61 4.00 7.67
CA GLN A 74 -2.28 5.04 8.66
C GLN A 74 -2.09 4.45 10.06
N GLN A 75 -1.49 5.21 10.96
CA GLN A 75 -1.36 4.81 12.38
C GLN A 75 -2.72 4.66 13.05
N GLU A 76 -3.66 5.56 12.75
CA GLU A 76 -5.06 5.50 13.16
C GLU A 76 -5.91 5.36 11.90
N PRO A 77 -6.21 4.13 11.47
CA PRO A 77 -6.93 3.92 10.22
C PRO A 77 -8.41 4.29 10.37
N PRO A 78 -8.99 4.94 9.36
CA PRO A 78 -10.41 5.23 9.34
C PRO A 78 -11.21 3.95 9.09
N LEU A 79 -11.89 3.45 10.13
CA LEU A 79 -12.86 2.39 10.05
C LEU A 79 -14.25 2.93 10.44
N ASP A 80 -15.30 2.31 9.94
CA ASP A 80 -16.67 2.67 10.27
C ASP A 80 -17.06 2.06 11.62
N ASP A 81 -17.10 2.88 12.66
CA ASP A 81 -17.40 2.46 14.04
C ASP A 81 -18.84 1.95 14.23
N THR A 82 -19.70 2.15 13.24
CA THR A 82 -21.10 1.65 13.27
C THR A 82 -21.23 0.23 12.76
N LYS A 83 -20.17 -0.34 12.19
CA LYS A 83 -20.12 -1.65 11.53
C LYS A 83 -19.28 -2.65 12.31
N THR A 84 -19.47 -3.92 11.97
CA THR A 84 -18.62 -5.01 12.47
C THR A 84 -17.28 -5.07 11.73
N VAL A 85 -16.36 -5.90 12.22
CA VAL A 85 -15.05 -6.17 11.59
C VAL A 85 -15.25 -6.71 10.17
N GLY A 86 -16.08 -7.74 10.02
CA GLY A 86 -16.36 -8.36 8.71
C GLY A 86 -16.99 -7.39 7.72
N GLU A 87 -17.95 -6.57 8.16
CA GLU A 87 -18.56 -5.55 7.30
C GLU A 87 -17.59 -4.48 6.86
N ASN A 88 -16.66 -4.04 7.74
CA ASN A 88 -15.62 -3.09 7.37
C ASN A 88 -14.65 -3.67 6.32
N ILE A 89 -14.25 -4.94 6.48
CA ILE A 89 -13.35 -5.58 5.53
C ILE A 89 -14.07 -5.85 4.20
N LYS A 90 -15.33 -6.29 4.22
CA LYS A 90 -16.15 -6.51 3.01
C LYS A 90 -16.30 -5.25 2.14
N MET A 91 -16.17 -4.07 2.73
CA MET A 91 -16.17 -2.81 1.94
C MET A 91 -15.01 -2.75 0.94
N ALA A 92 -13.91 -3.48 1.16
CA ALA A 92 -12.80 -3.60 0.22
C ALA A 92 -13.25 -4.17 -1.13
N PHE A 93 -14.22 -5.06 -1.12
CA PHE A 93 -14.74 -5.71 -2.31
C PHE A 93 -15.91 -4.96 -2.99
N GLY A 94 -16.30 -3.78 -2.47
CA GLY A 94 -17.48 -3.05 -2.95
C GLY A 94 -17.63 -3.02 -4.47
N PRO A 95 -16.62 -2.55 -5.22
CA PRO A 95 -16.72 -2.47 -6.68
C PRO A 95 -16.83 -3.83 -7.37
N ILE A 96 -16.16 -4.88 -6.83
CA ILE A 96 -16.22 -6.21 -7.43
C ILE A 96 -17.47 -6.96 -7.01
N ALA A 97 -17.92 -6.78 -5.76
CA ALA A 97 -19.15 -7.36 -5.26
C ALA A 97 -20.38 -6.85 -6.02
N GLU A 98 -20.40 -5.55 -6.38
CA GLU A 98 -21.44 -4.97 -7.24
C GLU A 98 -21.46 -5.62 -8.64
N LYS A 99 -20.30 -5.90 -9.22
CA LYS A 99 -20.18 -6.58 -10.51
C LYS A 99 -20.68 -8.02 -10.45
N VAL A 100 -20.33 -8.75 -9.37
CA VAL A 100 -20.83 -10.12 -9.15
C VAL A 100 -22.34 -10.13 -8.95
N ALA A 101 -22.90 -9.20 -8.18
CA ALA A 101 -24.34 -9.05 -8.03
C ALA A 101 -25.02 -8.78 -9.37
N ARG A 102 -24.50 -7.83 -10.17
CA ARG A 102 -25.02 -7.52 -11.49
C ARG A 102 -24.94 -8.71 -12.45
N PHE A 103 -23.84 -9.47 -12.41
CA PHE A 103 -23.69 -10.70 -13.20
C PHE A 103 -24.80 -11.73 -12.89
N ASN A 104 -25.13 -11.91 -11.60
CA ASN A 104 -26.19 -12.81 -11.16
C ASN A 104 -27.58 -12.29 -11.57
N GLU A 105 -27.84 -10.98 -11.44
CA GLU A 105 -29.09 -10.35 -11.89
C GLU A 105 -29.31 -10.55 -13.38
N ILE A 106 -28.28 -10.40 -14.23
CA ILE A 106 -28.37 -10.67 -15.66
C ILE A 106 -28.80 -12.11 -15.92
N GLY A 107 -28.26 -13.07 -15.15
CA GLY A 107 -28.69 -14.47 -15.24
C GLY A 107 -30.17 -14.68 -14.96
N GLU A 108 -30.75 -13.93 -14.03
CA GLU A 108 -32.19 -13.93 -13.73
C GLU A 108 -32.99 -13.20 -14.83
N GLU A 109 -32.51 -12.05 -15.33
CA GLU A 109 -33.16 -11.29 -16.40
C GLU A 109 -33.24 -12.10 -17.70
N MET A 110 -32.23 -12.92 -18.01
CA MET A 110 -32.22 -13.80 -19.19
C MET A 110 -33.31 -14.89 -19.17
N ALA A 111 -33.87 -15.17 -18.00
CA ALA A 111 -35.02 -16.10 -17.89
C ALA A 111 -36.33 -15.47 -18.40
N ASN A 112 -36.39 -14.15 -18.63
CA ASN A 112 -37.54 -13.45 -19.12
C ASN A 112 -37.62 -13.57 -20.66
N PRO A 113 -38.73 -14.07 -21.24
CA PRO A 113 -38.89 -14.24 -22.70
C PRO A 113 -38.80 -12.92 -23.51
N ASP A 114 -39.05 -11.78 -22.89
CA ASP A 114 -39.03 -10.46 -23.50
C ASP A 114 -37.69 -9.72 -23.35
N ALA A 115 -36.65 -10.37 -22.78
CA ALA A 115 -35.36 -9.77 -22.56
C ALA A 115 -34.56 -9.61 -23.87
N ASP A 116 -33.78 -8.54 -23.97
CA ASP A 116 -32.77 -8.37 -25.01
C ASP A 116 -31.56 -9.27 -24.72
N PHE A 117 -31.65 -10.51 -25.21
CA PHE A 117 -30.66 -11.57 -24.92
C PHE A 117 -29.26 -11.20 -25.41
N ASP A 118 -29.13 -10.55 -26.59
CA ASP A 118 -27.84 -10.21 -27.17
C ASP A 118 -27.12 -9.13 -26.33
N ALA A 119 -27.84 -8.10 -25.89
CA ALA A 119 -27.29 -7.04 -25.03
C ALA A 119 -26.87 -7.58 -23.66
N LEU A 120 -27.69 -8.43 -23.05
CA LEU A 120 -27.39 -9.05 -21.75
C LEU A 120 -26.19 -9.99 -21.83
N MET A 121 -26.02 -10.75 -22.89
CA MET A 121 -24.86 -11.62 -23.13
C MET A 121 -23.56 -10.80 -23.28
N GLU A 122 -23.61 -9.68 -23.98
CA GLU A 122 -22.45 -8.79 -24.13
C GLU A 122 -22.03 -8.18 -22.78
N GLU A 123 -23.01 -7.71 -21.99
CA GLU A 123 -22.76 -7.16 -20.64
C GLU A 123 -22.18 -8.24 -19.72
N MET A 124 -22.78 -9.44 -19.71
CA MET A 124 -22.34 -10.57 -18.92
C MET A 124 -20.90 -10.99 -19.24
N GLY A 125 -20.52 -11.00 -20.52
CA GLY A 125 -19.15 -11.32 -20.97
C GLY A 125 -18.12 -10.28 -20.52
N LYS A 126 -18.49 -8.99 -20.49
CA LYS A 126 -17.62 -7.94 -19.95
C LYS A 126 -17.43 -8.08 -18.44
N LEU A 127 -18.53 -8.25 -17.70
CA LEU A 127 -18.50 -8.45 -16.25
C LEU A 127 -17.69 -9.69 -15.86
N GLN A 128 -17.89 -10.82 -16.58
CA GLN A 128 -17.11 -12.04 -16.35
C GLN A 128 -15.61 -11.78 -16.49
N THR A 129 -15.19 -11.10 -17.56
CA THR A 129 -13.78 -10.79 -17.78
C THR A 129 -13.19 -9.92 -16.66
N GLU A 130 -13.98 -8.96 -16.15
CA GLU A 130 -13.55 -8.08 -15.07
C GLU A 130 -13.50 -8.81 -13.71
N ILE A 131 -14.47 -9.68 -13.43
CA ILE A 131 -14.51 -10.52 -12.22
C ILE A 131 -13.36 -11.53 -12.22
N ASP A 132 -13.09 -12.19 -13.37
CA ASP A 132 -11.97 -13.12 -13.54
C ASP A 132 -10.62 -12.42 -13.33
N ALA A 133 -10.46 -11.23 -13.88
CA ALA A 133 -9.23 -10.44 -13.74
C ALA A 133 -8.92 -10.02 -12.29
N ALA A 134 -9.98 -9.86 -11.47
CA ALA A 134 -9.90 -9.48 -10.06
C ALA A 134 -9.98 -10.69 -9.10
N ASP A 135 -10.06 -11.93 -9.64
CA ASP A 135 -10.29 -13.15 -8.84
C ASP A 135 -11.52 -13.06 -7.93
N GLY A 136 -12.58 -12.42 -8.45
CA GLY A 136 -13.74 -11.94 -7.68
C GLY A 136 -14.84 -13.00 -7.41
N TRP A 137 -14.63 -14.28 -7.75
CA TRP A 137 -15.65 -15.31 -7.56
C TRP A 137 -15.72 -15.88 -6.15
N ASP A 138 -14.65 -15.81 -5.39
CA ASP A 138 -14.51 -16.38 -4.04
C ASP A 138 -14.08 -15.35 -2.99
N LEU A 139 -14.84 -14.26 -2.93
CA LEU A 139 -14.54 -13.13 -2.05
C LEU A 139 -14.63 -13.49 -0.55
N ASP A 140 -15.55 -14.37 -0.18
CA ASP A 140 -15.71 -14.79 1.22
C ASP A 140 -14.52 -15.65 1.68
N SER A 141 -13.99 -16.54 0.84
CA SER A 141 -12.79 -17.33 1.15
C SER A 141 -11.53 -16.45 1.24
N GLN A 142 -11.37 -15.47 0.34
CA GLN A 142 -10.27 -14.52 0.39
C GLN A 142 -10.31 -13.68 1.69
N LEU A 143 -11.50 -13.27 2.10
CA LEU A 143 -11.74 -12.56 3.35
C LEU A 143 -11.33 -13.42 4.56
N GLU A 144 -11.82 -14.65 4.64
CA GLU A 144 -11.53 -15.58 5.74
C GLU A 144 -10.02 -15.85 5.82
N GLN A 145 -9.36 -16.16 4.71
CA GLN A 145 -7.92 -16.41 4.66
C GLN A 145 -7.09 -15.21 5.13
N ALA A 146 -7.44 -14.00 4.68
CA ALA A 146 -6.72 -12.80 5.09
C ALA A 146 -6.96 -12.44 6.56
N MET A 147 -8.19 -12.63 7.05
CA MET A 147 -8.53 -12.41 8.46
C MET A 147 -7.80 -13.38 9.38
N ASP A 148 -7.76 -14.67 9.04
CA ASP A 148 -7.04 -15.68 9.80
C ASP A 148 -5.55 -15.41 9.82
N ALA A 149 -4.96 -15.12 8.67
CA ALA A 149 -3.52 -14.85 8.54
C ALA A 149 -3.06 -13.62 9.32
N LEU A 150 -3.88 -12.58 9.39
CA LEU A 150 -3.61 -11.36 10.15
C LEU A 150 -4.17 -11.41 11.58
N GLN A 151 -4.74 -12.54 12.00
CA GLN A 151 -5.35 -12.72 13.32
C GLN A 151 -6.33 -11.57 13.67
N CYS A 152 -7.18 -11.24 12.71
CA CYS A 152 -8.24 -10.26 12.93
C CYS A 152 -9.24 -10.77 13.98
N PRO A 153 -9.94 -9.88 14.71
CA PRO A 153 -11.06 -10.28 15.55
C PRO A 153 -12.18 -10.96 14.75
N ASP A 154 -13.04 -11.69 15.47
CA ASP A 154 -14.22 -12.34 14.88
C ASP A 154 -15.02 -11.37 14.00
N PRO A 155 -15.47 -11.79 12.79
CA PRO A 155 -16.19 -10.94 11.84
C PRO A 155 -17.40 -10.21 12.41
N ASP A 156 -18.09 -10.81 13.39
CA ASP A 156 -19.29 -10.25 14.03
C ASP A 156 -18.97 -9.25 15.15
N THR A 157 -17.68 -9.09 15.50
CA THR A 157 -17.24 -8.14 16.53
C THR A 157 -17.46 -6.69 16.07
N PRO A 158 -18.14 -5.84 16.86
CA PRO A 158 -18.24 -4.42 16.53
C PRO A 158 -16.86 -3.74 16.57
N VAL A 159 -16.52 -2.96 15.55
CA VAL A 159 -15.19 -2.31 15.44
C VAL A 159 -14.90 -1.36 16.60
N ASN A 160 -15.92 -0.71 17.17
CA ASN A 160 -15.77 0.26 18.27
C ASN A 160 -15.28 -0.36 19.60
N VAL A 161 -15.39 -1.68 19.78
CA VAL A 161 -14.87 -2.38 20.96
C VAL A 161 -13.46 -2.96 20.75
N CYS A 162 -12.94 -2.91 19.52
CA CYS A 162 -11.61 -3.41 19.19
C CYS A 162 -10.52 -2.50 19.76
N SER A 163 -9.45 -3.11 20.25
CA SER A 163 -8.22 -2.40 20.64
C SER A 163 -7.56 -1.70 19.43
N GLY A 164 -6.68 -0.74 19.70
CA GLY A 164 -5.96 -0.04 18.63
C GLY A 164 -5.15 -0.97 17.70
N GLY A 165 -4.54 -2.04 18.27
CA GLY A 165 -3.83 -3.05 17.49
C GLY A 165 -4.76 -3.89 16.61
N GLU A 166 -5.91 -4.29 17.13
CA GLU A 166 -6.94 -5.02 16.37
C GLU A 166 -7.51 -4.17 15.24
N ARG A 167 -7.86 -2.92 15.51
CA ARG A 167 -8.32 -1.97 14.48
C ARG A 167 -7.30 -1.82 13.36
N ARG A 168 -6.02 -1.81 13.72
CA ARG A 168 -4.94 -1.71 12.74
C ARG A 168 -4.82 -2.96 11.87
N ARG A 169 -4.95 -4.16 12.44
CA ARG A 169 -4.98 -5.42 11.69
C ARG A 169 -6.18 -5.49 10.74
N VAL A 170 -7.35 -5.10 11.22
CA VAL A 170 -8.58 -4.99 10.38
C VAL A 170 -8.37 -4.03 9.22
N ALA A 171 -7.78 -2.87 9.46
CA ALA A 171 -7.52 -1.90 8.40
C ALA A 171 -6.46 -2.37 7.41
N LEU A 172 -5.41 -3.06 7.89
CA LEU A 172 -4.42 -3.69 7.01
C LEU A 172 -5.08 -4.76 6.15
N CYS A 173 -5.87 -5.66 6.74
CA CYS A 173 -6.62 -6.69 6.02
C CYS A 173 -7.49 -6.08 4.91
N LYS A 174 -8.31 -5.08 5.26
CA LYS A 174 -9.14 -4.34 4.30
C LYS A 174 -8.31 -3.76 3.15
N LEU A 175 -7.23 -3.05 3.47
CA LEU A 175 -6.36 -2.39 2.49
C LEU A 175 -5.68 -3.36 1.53
N LEU A 176 -5.24 -4.54 2.03
CA LEU A 176 -4.62 -5.56 1.19
C LEU A 176 -5.64 -6.18 0.21
N LEU A 177 -6.88 -6.37 0.65
CA LEU A 177 -7.97 -6.88 -0.18
C LEU A 177 -8.52 -5.85 -1.18
N GLU A 178 -8.43 -4.55 -0.88
CA GLU A 178 -8.71 -3.47 -1.85
C GLU A 178 -7.73 -3.50 -3.04
N ALA A 179 -6.53 -4.03 -2.83
CA ALA A 179 -5.48 -4.21 -3.82
C ALA A 179 -5.20 -2.97 -4.69
N PRO A 180 -4.93 -1.78 -4.11
CA PRO A 180 -4.66 -0.57 -4.90
C PRO A 180 -3.36 -0.69 -5.71
N ASP A 181 -3.26 0.06 -6.83
CA ASP A 181 -2.05 0.07 -7.67
C ASP A 181 -0.81 0.62 -6.96
N LEU A 182 -1.02 1.49 -5.97
CA LEU A 182 0.02 2.02 -5.07
C LEU A 182 -0.38 1.78 -3.62
N LEU A 183 0.33 0.86 -2.97
CA LEU A 183 0.13 0.49 -1.57
C LEU A 183 1.15 1.18 -0.68
N LEU A 184 0.69 1.99 0.26
CA LEU A 184 1.51 2.75 1.19
C LEU A 184 1.35 2.21 2.61
N LEU A 185 2.44 1.72 3.20
CA LEU A 185 2.44 1.06 4.50
C LEU A 185 3.31 1.83 5.49
N ASP A 186 2.71 2.41 6.53
CA ASP A 186 3.43 3.06 7.63
C ASP A 186 3.48 2.12 8.83
N GLU A 187 4.66 1.55 9.10
CA GLU A 187 4.94 0.57 10.16
C GLU A 187 4.00 -0.66 10.12
N PRO A 188 3.90 -1.39 8.99
CA PRO A 188 2.91 -2.46 8.83
C PRO A 188 3.13 -3.66 9.75
N THR A 189 4.35 -3.89 10.25
CA THR A 189 4.69 -5.01 11.14
C THR A 189 4.31 -4.76 12.59
N ASN A 190 3.96 -3.52 12.98
CA ASN A 190 3.55 -3.21 14.34
C ASN A 190 2.24 -3.93 14.68
N HIS A 191 2.21 -4.57 15.84
CA HIS A 191 1.09 -5.36 16.37
C HIS A 191 0.78 -6.66 15.59
N LEU A 192 1.69 -7.11 14.72
CA LEU A 192 1.64 -8.43 14.09
C LEU A 192 2.57 -9.40 14.82
N ASP A 193 2.20 -10.65 14.87
CA ASP A 193 3.08 -11.73 15.28
C ASP A 193 3.96 -12.25 14.13
N ALA A 194 4.86 -13.18 14.41
CA ALA A 194 5.81 -13.66 13.41
C ALA A 194 5.14 -14.39 12.24
N GLU A 195 4.03 -15.08 12.47
CA GLU A 195 3.29 -15.80 11.42
C GLU A 195 2.59 -14.82 10.48
N SER A 196 1.93 -13.81 11.04
CA SER A 196 1.28 -12.74 10.27
C SER A 196 2.29 -11.91 9.48
N ILE A 197 3.49 -11.63 10.03
CA ILE A 197 4.57 -10.95 9.30
C ILE A 197 5.04 -11.79 8.12
N LEU A 198 5.27 -13.09 8.31
CA LEU A 198 5.70 -13.99 7.25
C LEU A 198 4.66 -14.07 6.12
N TRP A 199 3.37 -14.17 6.49
CA TRP A 199 2.29 -14.16 5.51
C TRP A 199 2.24 -12.84 4.74
N LEU A 200 2.38 -11.69 5.44
CA LEU A 200 2.41 -10.37 4.80
C LEU A 200 3.57 -10.23 3.80
N GLU A 201 4.77 -10.71 4.17
CA GLU A 201 5.93 -10.73 3.27
C GLU A 201 5.62 -11.53 1.99
N GLN A 202 5.06 -12.74 2.13
CA GLN A 202 4.68 -13.58 0.98
C GLN A 202 3.60 -12.92 0.12
N PHE A 203 2.60 -12.32 0.74
CA PHE A 203 1.55 -11.58 0.04
C PHE A 203 2.13 -10.41 -0.77
N LEU A 204 3.02 -9.61 -0.16
CA LEU A 204 3.63 -8.46 -0.83
C LEU A 204 4.59 -8.85 -1.96
N HIS A 205 5.22 -10.02 -1.90
CA HIS A 205 6.01 -10.56 -3.01
C HIS A 205 5.15 -10.83 -4.26
N GLN A 206 3.94 -11.33 -4.06
CA GLN A 206 3.01 -11.65 -5.16
C GLN A 206 2.17 -10.44 -5.59
N TYR A 207 2.22 -9.38 -4.82
CA TYR A 207 1.42 -8.18 -5.06
C TYR A 207 1.81 -7.50 -6.37
N LYS A 208 0.85 -7.29 -7.28
CA LYS A 208 1.09 -6.73 -8.63
C LYS A 208 1.36 -5.22 -8.61
N GLY A 209 0.77 -4.49 -7.65
CA GLY A 209 0.94 -3.05 -7.50
C GLY A 209 2.30 -2.64 -6.92
N ALA A 210 2.60 -1.36 -6.97
CA ALA A 210 3.75 -0.80 -6.29
C ALA A 210 3.52 -0.78 -4.77
N VAL A 211 4.57 -1.07 -3.99
CA VAL A 211 4.52 -1.04 -2.52
C VAL A 211 5.58 -0.10 -2.00
N ILE A 212 5.18 0.81 -1.11
CA ILE A 212 6.11 1.67 -0.38
C ILE A 212 5.88 1.45 1.11
N ALA A 213 6.88 0.90 1.79
CA ALA A 213 6.80 0.59 3.20
C ALA A 213 7.80 1.42 4.02
N VAL A 214 7.31 2.06 5.06
CA VAL A 214 8.12 2.64 6.13
C VAL A 214 8.09 1.68 7.30
N THR A 215 9.23 1.14 7.73
CA THR A 215 9.32 0.31 8.94
C THR A 215 10.72 0.33 9.53
N HIS A 216 10.81 0.00 10.80
CA HIS A 216 12.06 -0.25 11.51
C HIS A 216 12.45 -1.72 11.52
N ASP A 217 11.59 -2.60 11.02
CA ASP A 217 11.87 -4.04 10.88
C ASP A 217 12.79 -4.29 9.68
N ARG A 218 14.05 -4.65 10.00
CA ARG A 218 15.08 -4.86 8.99
C ARG A 218 14.90 -6.15 8.22
N TYR A 219 14.37 -7.19 8.87
CA TYR A 219 14.13 -8.48 8.23
C TYR A 219 12.99 -8.35 7.20
N PHE A 220 11.92 -7.69 7.59
CA PHE A 220 10.83 -7.36 6.66
C PHE A 220 11.34 -6.56 5.45
N MET A 221 12.18 -5.53 5.67
CA MET A 221 12.76 -4.74 4.58
C MET A 221 13.68 -5.58 3.68
N ASP A 222 14.47 -6.50 4.24
CA ASP A 222 15.35 -7.37 3.45
C ASP A 222 14.56 -8.37 2.59
N ASN A 223 13.41 -8.83 3.10
CA ASN A 223 12.57 -9.80 2.39
C ASN A 223 11.67 -9.15 1.35
N VAL A 224 11.16 -7.94 1.57
CA VAL A 224 10.15 -7.33 0.70
C VAL A 224 10.72 -6.30 -0.27
N ALA A 225 11.70 -5.48 0.17
CA ALA A 225 12.15 -4.35 -0.61
C ALA A 225 13.19 -4.73 -1.69
N GLU A 226 12.95 -4.28 -2.93
CA GLU A 226 13.89 -4.33 -4.05
C GLU A 226 14.69 -3.03 -4.19
N TRP A 227 14.16 -1.96 -3.61
CA TRP A 227 14.75 -0.63 -3.56
C TRP A 227 14.65 -0.06 -2.16
N ILE A 228 15.67 0.66 -1.74
CA ILE A 228 15.65 1.45 -0.51
C ILE A 228 15.68 2.92 -0.88
N CYS A 229 14.77 3.70 -0.29
CA CYS A 229 14.73 5.15 -0.42
C CYS A 229 15.08 5.77 0.94
N GLU A 230 16.25 6.37 1.06
CA GLU A 230 16.67 7.05 2.27
C GLU A 230 16.12 8.49 2.30
N VAL A 231 15.51 8.86 3.43
CA VAL A 231 15.07 10.23 3.70
C VAL A 231 16.11 10.88 4.61
N ASP A 232 16.90 11.79 4.09
CA ASP A 232 17.85 12.59 4.88
C ASP A 232 17.74 14.08 4.55
N ARG A 233 17.54 14.89 5.59
CA ARG A 233 17.49 16.37 5.52
C ARG A 233 16.61 16.93 4.40
N GLY A 234 15.47 16.30 4.17
CA GLY A 234 14.49 16.72 3.15
C GLY A 234 14.73 16.18 1.76
N HIS A 235 15.81 15.46 1.51
CA HIS A 235 16.10 14.82 0.23
C HIS A 235 15.77 13.33 0.27
N LEU A 236 15.49 12.75 -0.91
CA LEU A 236 15.24 11.33 -1.10
C LEU A 236 16.36 10.72 -1.96
N TYR A 237 17.00 9.69 -1.43
CA TYR A 237 18.09 8.99 -2.10
C TYR A 237 17.68 7.55 -2.40
N PRO A 238 17.43 7.19 -3.68
CA PRO A 238 17.08 5.81 -4.06
C PRO A 238 18.33 4.95 -4.22
N TYR A 239 18.32 3.77 -3.62
CA TYR A 239 19.33 2.73 -3.73
C TYR A 239 18.69 1.45 -4.27
N LYS A 240 19.31 0.82 -5.25
CA LYS A 240 18.85 -0.47 -5.76
C LYS A 240 19.38 -1.60 -4.87
N GLY A 241 18.48 -2.43 -4.35
CA GLY A 241 18.79 -3.55 -3.49
C GLY A 241 17.97 -3.53 -2.20
N ASN A 242 18.14 -4.55 -1.38
CA ASN A 242 17.50 -4.66 -0.09
C ASN A 242 18.25 -3.88 1.02
N TYR A 243 17.73 -3.91 2.23
CA TYR A 243 18.28 -3.16 3.37
C TYR A 243 19.73 -3.57 3.72
N SER A 244 20.06 -4.85 3.64
CA SER A 244 21.42 -5.35 3.90
C SER A 244 22.45 -4.84 2.90
N THR A 245 22.06 -4.76 1.62
CA THR A 245 22.90 -4.19 0.55
C THR A 245 23.15 -2.70 0.76
N TYR A 246 22.06 -1.93 1.01
CA TYR A 246 22.14 -0.50 1.35
C TYR A 246 23.08 -0.23 2.51
N ARG A 247 22.94 -0.98 3.62
CA ARG A 247 23.78 -0.77 4.80
C ARG A 247 25.26 -1.16 4.59
N SER A 248 25.53 -2.10 3.71
CA SER A 248 26.93 -2.44 3.34
C SER A 248 27.59 -1.31 2.57
N GLU A 249 26.85 -0.62 1.71
CA GLU A 249 27.34 0.56 0.96
C GLU A 249 27.55 1.75 1.89
N GLU A 250 26.61 2.04 2.79
CA GLU A 250 26.76 3.09 3.81
C GLU A 250 28.02 2.90 4.66
N ARG A 251 28.33 1.65 5.06
CA ARG A 251 29.56 1.32 5.79
C ARG A 251 30.83 1.51 4.95
N ARG A 252 30.77 1.27 3.63
CA ARG A 252 31.92 1.49 2.73
C ARG A 252 32.20 2.99 2.58
N VAL A 253 31.17 3.78 2.28
CA VAL A 253 31.27 5.25 2.18
C VAL A 253 31.76 5.86 3.49
N GLY A 254 31.21 5.43 4.63
CA GLY A 254 31.64 5.89 5.97
C GLY A 254 33.08 5.51 6.32
N LYS A 255 33.61 4.37 5.83
CA LYS A 255 35.03 3.97 5.98
C LYS A 255 35.93 4.80 5.07
N GLU A 256 35.53 5.08 3.84
CA GLU A 256 36.28 5.91 2.91
C GLU A 256 36.38 7.37 3.38
N CYS A 257 35.33 7.92 3.97
CA CYS A 257 35.37 9.23 4.62
C CYS A 257 36.31 9.26 5.83
N ARG A 258 36.33 8.21 6.66
CA ARG A 258 37.24 8.11 7.82
C ARG A 258 38.69 7.92 7.40
N SER A 259 38.99 7.23 6.30
CA SER A 259 40.35 7.05 5.80
C SER A 259 40.95 8.32 5.17
N ARG A 260 40.11 9.28 4.73
CA ARG A 260 40.54 10.59 4.24
C ARG A 260 40.87 11.61 5.34
N TRP A 261 40.48 11.33 6.59
CA TRP A 261 40.77 12.17 7.76
C TRP A 261 41.77 11.48 8.70
N SER A 262 42.81 10.89 8.16
CA SER A 262 43.98 10.56 8.96
C SER A 262 44.86 11.80 9.06
N PRO A 263 45.07 12.41 10.24
CA PRO A 263 45.94 13.55 10.41
C PRO A 263 47.37 12.99 10.53
N TYR A 264 48.07 12.91 9.41
CA TYR A 264 49.53 12.85 9.40
C TYR A 264 50.05 13.71 8.22
N HIS A 265 50.36 14.92 8.53
CA HIS A 265 51.65 15.59 8.54
C HIS A 265 51.50 17.05 8.89
#